data_3c9a0a9ef5c6863c90ba207be78a4b9f
#
_entry.id   3c9a0a9ef5c6863c90ba207be78a4b9f
#
_cell.length_a   1.000
_cell.length_b   1.000
_cell.length_c   1.000
_cell.angle_alpha   90.00
_cell.angle_beta   90.00
_cell.angle_gamma   90.00
#
_symmetry.space_group_name_H-M   'P 1'
#
loop_
_entity.id
_entity.type
_entity.pdbx_description
1 polymer ?
#
loop_
_entity_poly.entity_id
_entity_poly.type
_entity_poly.pdbx_seq_one_letter_code
_entity_poly.pdbx_strand_id
1 'polypeptide(L)'
;MTVKEKLSKKAIKEAAVELDSSLALNDVLLRGRVSSTAVEKELPSGDKVAEFRIVIARSDELGFDTLDISAWSSKLRRSASSLKPEEWVEVSGSIKRRFWRSATGLASRWQIDASEITRL
;
A
#
# COMPACT_ATOMS: atom_id res chain seq x y z
N MET A 1 19.18 -2.95 -35.01
CA MET A 1 19.55 -2.06 -33.87
C MET A 1 20.87 -2.49 -33.30
N THR A 2 21.83 -1.58 -33.17
CA THR A 2 23.13 -1.84 -32.58
C THR A 2 23.05 -1.89 -31.06
N VAL A 3 24.07 -2.50 -30.43
CA VAL A 3 24.17 -2.52 -28.96
C VAL A 3 24.24 -1.09 -28.40
N LYS A 4 24.92 -0.19 -29.08
CA LYS A 4 25.03 1.22 -28.69
C LYS A 4 23.65 1.93 -28.65
N GLU A 5 22.81 1.68 -29.62
CA GLU A 5 21.47 2.24 -29.69
C GLU A 5 20.58 1.72 -28.56
N LYS A 6 20.69 0.42 -28.24
CA LYS A 6 19.97 -0.17 -27.12
C LYS A 6 20.38 0.44 -25.78
N LEU A 7 21.69 0.62 -25.56
CA LEU A 7 22.23 1.23 -24.36
C LEU A 7 21.76 2.69 -24.23
N SER A 8 21.76 3.43 -25.33
CA SER A 8 21.30 4.83 -25.34
C SER A 8 19.83 4.96 -24.97
N LYS A 9 18.98 4.11 -25.52
CA LYS A 9 17.55 4.07 -25.20
C LYS A 9 17.30 3.69 -23.75
N LYS A 10 18.04 2.73 -23.23
CA LYS A 10 17.95 2.33 -21.83
C LYS A 10 18.37 3.47 -20.89
N ALA A 11 19.48 4.15 -21.19
CA ALA A 11 19.95 5.27 -20.42
C ALA A 11 18.94 6.44 -20.40
N ILE A 12 18.31 6.74 -21.52
CA ILE A 12 17.27 7.77 -21.64
C ILE A 12 16.05 7.40 -20.77
N LYS A 13 15.62 6.15 -20.81
CA LYS A 13 14.50 5.64 -20.02
C LYS A 13 14.80 5.71 -18.52
N GLU A 14 15.99 5.32 -18.10
CA GLU A 14 16.43 5.40 -16.71
C GLU A 14 16.48 6.86 -16.22
N ALA A 15 17.04 7.76 -17.04
CA ALA A 15 17.09 9.18 -16.72
C ALA A 15 15.69 9.79 -16.59
N ALA A 16 14.74 9.41 -17.46
CA ALA A 16 13.36 9.87 -17.39
C ALA A 16 12.69 9.39 -16.10
N VAL A 17 12.90 8.14 -15.68
CA VAL A 17 12.38 7.60 -14.43
C VAL A 17 12.96 8.34 -13.22
N GLU A 18 14.25 8.65 -13.22
CA GLU A 18 14.89 9.42 -12.14
C GLU A 18 14.33 10.84 -12.03
N LEU A 19 14.10 11.53 -13.15
CA LEU A 19 13.51 12.86 -13.16
C LEU A 19 12.09 12.83 -12.61
N ASP A 20 11.27 11.85 -13.02
CA ASP A 20 9.93 11.67 -12.50
C ASP A 20 9.97 11.36 -11.00
N SER A 21 10.88 10.51 -10.55
CA SER A 21 11.05 10.17 -9.14
C SER A 21 11.42 11.37 -8.28
N SER A 22 12.21 12.33 -8.81
CA SER A 22 12.60 13.52 -8.05
C SER A 22 11.44 14.47 -7.78
N LEU A 23 10.42 14.45 -8.62
CA LEU A 23 9.22 15.27 -8.49
C LEU A 23 8.02 14.48 -7.94
N ALA A 24 8.08 13.15 -7.98
CA ALA A 24 7.00 12.30 -7.53
C ALA A 24 6.83 12.35 -6.01
N LEU A 25 5.59 12.40 -5.58
CA LEU A 25 5.23 12.32 -4.17
C LEU A 25 4.08 11.32 -4.01
N ASN A 26 4.27 10.34 -3.16
CA ASN A 26 3.23 9.37 -2.81
C ASN A 26 3.28 9.18 -1.30
N ASP A 27 2.54 10.02 -0.60
CA ASP A 27 2.56 10.09 0.84
C ASP A 27 1.13 10.32 1.34
N VAL A 28 0.67 9.46 2.23
CA VAL A 28 -0.66 9.56 2.81
C VAL A 28 -0.56 9.53 4.33
N LEU A 29 -1.47 10.26 4.97
CA LEU A 29 -1.68 10.25 6.41
C LEU A 29 -3.18 10.06 6.64
N LEU A 30 -3.55 8.97 7.25
CA LEU A 30 -4.95 8.56 7.42
C LEU A 30 -5.25 8.33 8.88
N ARG A 31 -6.43 8.74 9.31
CA ARG A 31 -6.98 8.40 10.62
C ARG A 31 -8.34 7.77 10.43
N GLY A 32 -8.53 6.61 11.01
CA GLY A 32 -9.79 5.89 10.89
C GLY A 32 -9.92 4.81 11.95
N ARG A 33 -11.04 4.12 11.91
CA ARG A 33 -11.31 3.00 12.82
C ARG A 33 -11.00 1.68 12.13
N VAL A 34 -10.38 0.79 12.86
CA VAL A 34 -10.13 -0.59 12.39
C VAL A 34 -11.47 -1.31 12.29
N SER A 35 -11.76 -1.88 11.13
CA SER A 35 -13.03 -2.60 10.93
C SER A 35 -12.95 -4.08 11.28
N SER A 36 -11.76 -4.67 11.18
CA SER A 36 -11.58 -6.10 11.48
C SER A 36 -10.16 -6.38 11.90
N THR A 37 -9.97 -7.49 12.61
CA THR A 37 -8.65 -7.98 13.00
C THR A 37 -7.79 -8.24 11.76
N ALA A 38 -6.51 -7.93 11.83
CA ALA A 38 -5.58 -8.15 10.73
C ALA A 38 -5.44 -9.64 10.39
N VAL A 39 -5.30 -9.92 9.10
CA VAL A 39 -5.04 -11.25 8.58
C VAL A 39 -3.61 -11.30 8.10
N GLU A 40 -2.83 -12.25 8.62
CA GLU A 40 -1.48 -12.49 8.15
C GLU A 40 -1.48 -13.47 6.99
N LYS A 41 -0.68 -13.19 5.98
CA LYS A 41 -0.49 -14.03 4.80
C LYS A 41 0.99 -14.21 4.52
N GLU A 42 1.34 -15.37 4.01
CA GLU A 42 2.65 -15.64 3.46
C GLU A 42 2.52 -15.80 1.95
N LEU A 43 3.31 -15.04 1.21
CA LEU A 43 3.30 -15.08 -0.25
C LEU A 43 4.19 -16.22 -0.77
N PRO A 44 4.01 -16.66 -2.03
CA PRO A 44 4.88 -17.66 -2.64
C PRO A 44 6.38 -17.29 -2.61
N SER A 45 6.70 -16.00 -2.58
CA SER A 45 8.07 -15.50 -2.42
C SER A 45 8.67 -15.74 -1.04
N GLY A 46 7.85 -16.10 -0.06
CA GLY A 46 8.24 -16.20 1.35
C GLY A 46 8.02 -14.91 2.14
N ASP A 47 7.66 -13.82 1.49
CA ASP A 47 7.34 -12.58 2.15
C ASP A 47 6.03 -12.71 2.94
N LYS A 48 5.99 -12.06 4.09
CA LYS A 48 4.82 -12.02 4.96
C LYS A 48 4.21 -10.64 4.95
N VAL A 49 2.88 -10.58 4.99
CA VAL A 49 2.12 -9.33 5.08
C VAL A 49 0.97 -9.49 6.06
N ALA A 50 0.72 -8.47 6.85
CA ALA A 50 -0.50 -8.36 7.65
C ALA A 50 -1.40 -7.33 7.00
N GLU A 51 -2.65 -7.70 6.73
CA GLU A 51 -3.62 -6.84 6.07
C GLU A 51 -4.78 -6.56 7.01
N PHE A 52 -5.16 -5.30 7.09
CA PHE A 52 -6.35 -4.88 7.85
C PHE A 52 -7.05 -3.74 7.10
N ARG A 53 -8.21 -3.39 7.58
CA ARG A 53 -9.05 -2.40 6.92
C ARG A 53 -9.43 -1.31 7.91
N ILE A 54 -9.37 -0.06 7.45
CA ILE A 54 -9.84 1.08 8.22
C ILE A 54 -11.03 1.73 7.53
N VAL A 55 -11.88 2.34 8.33
CA VAL A 55 -13.07 3.04 7.90
C VAL A 55 -12.91 4.51 8.25
N ILE A 56 -13.09 5.37 7.26
CA ILE A 56 -12.97 6.82 7.41
C ILE A 56 -14.30 7.46 7.03
N ALA A 57 -14.85 8.26 7.93
CA ALA A 57 -16.07 9.00 7.64
C ALA A 57 -15.80 10.08 6.59
N ARG A 58 -16.72 10.22 5.65
CA ARG A 58 -16.66 11.30 4.67
C ARG A 58 -16.99 12.63 5.35
N SER A 59 -16.22 13.66 5.02
CA SER A 59 -16.37 14.98 5.65
C SER A 59 -17.44 15.85 4.98
N ASP A 60 -17.74 15.60 3.72
CA ASP A 60 -18.60 16.42 2.88
C ASP A 60 -19.95 15.79 2.56
N GLU A 61 -20.17 14.54 2.92
CA GLU A 61 -21.40 13.81 2.69
C GLU A 61 -21.56 12.65 3.68
N LEU A 62 -22.74 12.06 3.73
CA LEU A 62 -22.96 10.87 4.52
C LEU A 62 -22.23 9.67 3.91
N GLY A 63 -21.73 8.81 4.78
CA GLY A 63 -21.09 7.58 4.38
C GLY A 63 -19.64 7.49 4.82
N PHE A 64 -19.03 6.38 4.44
CA PHE A 64 -17.68 6.03 4.83
C PHE A 64 -16.90 5.51 3.64
N ASP A 65 -15.61 5.79 3.63
CA ASP A 65 -14.66 5.13 2.75
C ASP A 65 -13.93 4.05 3.52
N THR A 66 -13.71 2.92 2.87
CA THR A 66 -13.01 1.78 3.43
C THR A 66 -11.70 1.58 2.68
N LEU A 67 -10.61 1.48 3.43
CA LEU A 67 -9.27 1.37 2.84
C LEU A 67 -8.55 0.14 3.37
N ASP A 68 -7.92 -0.59 2.47
CA ASP A 68 -7.08 -1.75 2.79
C ASP A 68 -5.67 -1.28 3.10
N ILE A 69 -5.14 -1.72 4.24
CA ILE A 69 -3.82 -1.37 4.74
C ILE A 69 -2.96 -2.64 4.77
N SER A 70 -1.75 -2.53 4.24
CA SER A 70 -0.78 -3.63 4.25
C SER A 70 0.45 -3.26 5.07
N ALA A 71 0.84 -4.16 5.95
CA ALA A 71 2.01 -4.04 6.80
C ALA A 71 3.01 -5.13 6.45
N TRP A 72 4.20 -4.76 5.99
CA TRP A 72 5.19 -5.69 5.46
C TRP A 72 6.33 -6.02 6.41
N SER A 73 6.88 -5.04 7.12
CA SER A 73 7.97 -5.31 8.05
C SER A 73 7.49 -6.07 9.28
N SER A 74 8.36 -6.78 9.96
CA SER A 74 7.99 -7.53 11.15
C SER A 74 7.44 -6.61 12.26
N LYS A 75 7.98 -5.41 12.39
CA LYS A 75 7.50 -4.41 13.34
C LYS A 75 6.07 -3.96 12.99
N LEU A 76 5.82 -3.62 11.73
CA LEU A 76 4.52 -3.19 11.27
C LEU A 76 3.48 -4.32 11.33
N ARG A 77 3.87 -5.53 10.96
CA ARG A 77 2.97 -6.70 11.07
C ARG A 77 2.56 -6.95 12.52
N ARG A 78 3.49 -6.80 13.44
CA ARG A 78 3.21 -6.94 14.87
C ARG A 78 2.25 -5.87 15.37
N SER A 79 2.45 -4.63 14.96
CA SER A 79 1.55 -3.53 15.27
C SER A 79 0.15 -3.78 14.69
N ALA A 80 0.07 -4.15 13.43
CA ALA A 80 -1.20 -4.43 12.74
C ALA A 80 -1.96 -5.59 13.42
N SER A 81 -1.27 -6.67 13.75
CA SER A 81 -1.88 -7.84 14.36
C SER A 81 -2.38 -7.61 15.79
N SER A 82 -1.88 -6.57 16.44
CA SER A 82 -2.32 -6.20 17.79
C SER A 82 -3.56 -5.30 17.81
N LEU A 83 -3.97 -4.77 16.65
CA LEU A 83 -5.14 -3.90 16.54
C LEU A 83 -6.43 -4.68 16.69
N LYS A 84 -7.38 -4.08 17.40
CA LYS A 84 -8.71 -4.65 17.60
C LYS A 84 -9.75 -3.86 16.83
N PRO A 85 -10.87 -4.49 16.42
CA PRO A 85 -11.98 -3.78 15.80
C PRO A 85 -12.40 -2.58 16.64
N GLU A 86 -12.78 -1.51 15.97
CA GLU A 86 -13.24 -0.24 16.54
C GLU A 86 -12.13 0.64 17.14
N GLU A 87 -10.88 0.18 17.22
CA GLU A 87 -9.78 1.05 17.62
C GLU A 87 -9.53 2.14 16.58
N TRP A 88 -9.21 3.35 17.07
CA TRP A 88 -8.78 4.44 16.23
C TRP A 88 -7.27 4.35 15.99
N VAL A 89 -6.87 4.52 14.74
CA VAL A 89 -5.46 4.45 14.34
C VAL A 89 -5.12 5.58 13.39
N GLU A 90 -3.85 5.94 13.40
CA GLU A 90 -3.24 6.80 12.40
C GLU A 90 -2.26 5.95 11.59
N VAL A 91 -2.38 5.99 10.27
CA VAL A 91 -1.53 5.25 9.35
C VAL A 91 -0.84 6.23 8.42
N SER A 92 0.49 6.19 8.40
CA SER A 92 1.31 6.84 7.40
C SER A 92 1.77 5.82 6.38
N GLY A 93 1.84 6.21 5.13
CA GLY A 93 2.30 5.29 4.09
C GLY A 93 2.15 5.85 2.69
N SER A 94 2.02 4.97 1.75
CA SER A 94 1.88 5.28 0.33
C SER A 94 0.76 4.47 -0.31
N ILE A 95 0.18 5.01 -1.37
CA ILE A 95 -0.82 4.30 -2.16
C ILE A 95 -0.09 3.38 -3.13
N LYS A 96 -0.54 2.15 -3.22
CA LYS A 96 0.03 1.18 -4.14
C LYS A 96 -1.06 0.37 -4.83
N ARG A 97 -0.88 0.11 -6.11
CA ARG A 97 -1.78 -0.76 -6.85
C ARG A 97 -1.19 -2.16 -6.92
N ARG A 98 -1.98 -3.14 -6.51
CA ARG A 98 -1.60 -4.55 -6.60
C ARG A 98 -2.32 -5.22 -7.74
N PHE A 99 -1.59 -6.09 -8.42
CA PHE A 99 -2.09 -6.88 -9.52
C PHE A 99 -1.95 -8.36 -9.19
N TRP A 100 -2.93 -9.15 -9.59
CA TRP A 100 -2.87 -10.61 -9.49
C TRP A 100 -3.70 -11.23 -10.60
N ARG A 101 -3.45 -12.51 -10.87
CA ARG A 101 -4.27 -13.26 -11.81
C ARG A 101 -5.48 -13.82 -11.08
N SER A 102 -6.65 -13.61 -11.68
CA SER A 102 -7.91 -14.20 -11.23
C SER A 102 -8.42 -15.18 -12.28
N ALA A 103 -9.50 -15.89 -11.97
CA ALA A 103 -10.15 -16.81 -12.90
C ALA A 103 -10.63 -16.14 -14.20
N THR A 104 -10.94 -14.85 -14.13
CA THR A 104 -11.46 -14.06 -15.25
C THR A 104 -10.41 -13.18 -15.92
N GLY A 105 -9.14 -13.24 -15.50
CA GLY A 105 -8.06 -12.45 -16.06
C GLY A 105 -7.26 -11.71 -15.00
N LEU A 106 -6.64 -10.60 -15.41
CA LEU A 106 -5.85 -9.76 -14.51
C LEU A 106 -6.77 -8.89 -13.66
N ALA A 107 -6.61 -8.98 -12.36
CA ALA A 107 -7.33 -8.16 -11.39
C ALA A 107 -6.37 -7.19 -10.70
N SER A 108 -6.90 -6.11 -10.14
CA SER A 108 -6.09 -5.15 -9.40
C SER A 108 -6.89 -4.50 -8.27
N ARG A 109 -6.17 -4.01 -7.29
CA ARG A 109 -6.73 -3.28 -6.13
C ARG A 109 -5.76 -2.21 -5.68
N TRP A 110 -6.28 -1.06 -5.30
CA TRP A 110 -5.52 -0.03 -4.61
C TRP A 110 -5.51 -0.32 -3.12
N GLN A 111 -4.36 -0.12 -2.50
CA GLN A 111 -4.19 -0.29 -1.06
C GLN A 111 -3.13 0.68 -0.55
N ILE A 112 -3.03 0.76 0.76
CA ILE A 112 -2.03 1.60 1.43
C ILE A 112 -0.95 0.66 1.98
N ASP A 113 0.30 0.89 1.57
CA ASP A 113 1.45 0.25 2.20
C ASP A 113 1.86 1.12 3.39
N ALA A 114 1.66 0.61 4.59
CA ALA A 114 1.97 1.35 5.81
C ALA A 114 3.47 1.49 6.02
N SER A 115 3.90 2.69 6.41
CA SER A 115 5.25 2.95 6.91
C SER A 115 5.24 3.14 8.42
N GLU A 116 4.10 3.57 8.99
CA GLU A 116 3.94 3.75 10.42
C GLU A 116 2.47 3.55 10.81
N ILE A 117 2.23 2.91 11.94
CA ILE A 117 0.91 2.67 12.50
C ILE A 117 0.93 3.10 13.95
N THR A 118 0.06 4.04 14.32
CA THR A 118 -0.01 4.60 15.66
C THR A 118 -1.44 4.50 16.20
N ARG A 119 -1.62 3.94 17.37
CA ARG A 119 -2.89 3.98 18.07
C ARG A 119 -3.17 5.37 18.61
N LEU A 120 -4.40 5.80 18.50
CA LEU A 120 -4.83 7.11 19.00
C LEU A 120 -5.54 7.01 20.34
#